data_f60f335339cfe02626e335f98f227e73
#
_entry.id   f60f335339cfe02626e335f98f227e73
#
_cell.length_a   1.000
_cell.length_b   1.000
_cell.length_c   1.000
_cell.angle_alpha   90.00
_cell.angle_beta   90.00
_cell.angle_gamma   90.00
#
_symmetry.space_group_name_H-M   'P 1'
#
loop_
_entity.id
_entity.type
_entity.pdbx_description
1 polymer ?
#
loop_
_entity_poly.entity_id
_entity_poly.type
_entity_poly.pdbx_seq_one_letter_code
_entity_poly.pdbx_strand_id
1 'polypeptide(L)'
;MIISNANNVIPVREGSKNLFLTAALVLNEFVTEEDIMRGAFKALENGADAVMTPRSMDIVEMLANEDVPVMGHLGLVPRKSTWIGGLRAVGKTADEAYDLFQKFKRLEDAGAFSAECEVIPENVMSEISKRTNIVTVSLGSGKNADVMYLFMEDICGDTENPPRHSK
;
A
#
# COMPACT_ATOMS: atom_id res chain seq x y z
N MET A 1 -6.95 -8.32 -7.17
CA MET A 1 -6.54 -8.03 -5.76
C MET A 1 -7.59 -7.14 -5.10
N ILE A 2 -7.89 -7.36 -3.83
CA ILE A 2 -8.72 -6.48 -2.99
C ILE A 2 -7.84 -5.99 -1.83
N ILE A 3 -7.97 -4.71 -1.45
CA ILE A 3 -7.39 -4.18 -0.21
C ILE A 3 -8.56 -3.79 0.69
N SER A 4 -8.57 -4.29 1.92
CA SER A 4 -9.61 -4.05 2.90
C SER A 4 -9.02 -3.71 4.27
N ASN A 5 -9.79 -3.02 5.12
CA ASN A 5 -9.40 -2.87 6.53
C ASN A 5 -9.28 -4.25 7.19
N ALA A 6 -8.28 -4.44 8.04
CA ALA A 6 -8.04 -5.72 8.74
C ALA A 6 -9.25 -6.20 9.56
N ASN A 7 -10.09 -5.28 10.01
CA ASN A 7 -11.32 -5.60 10.76
C ASN A 7 -12.45 -6.13 9.86
N ASN A 8 -12.35 -6.00 8.53
CA ASN A 8 -13.37 -6.38 7.56
C ASN A 8 -12.98 -7.61 6.72
N VAL A 9 -11.95 -8.34 7.09
CA VAL A 9 -11.43 -9.47 6.29
C VAL A 9 -12.49 -10.56 6.08
N ILE A 10 -13.19 -10.97 7.13
CA ILE A 10 -14.18 -12.06 7.05
C ILE A 10 -15.29 -11.76 6.03
N PRO A 11 -16.06 -10.66 6.13
CA PRO A 11 -17.14 -10.40 5.17
C PRO A 11 -16.62 -10.18 3.74
N VAL A 12 -15.43 -9.60 3.58
CA VAL A 12 -14.83 -9.42 2.24
C VAL A 12 -14.40 -10.77 1.66
N ARG A 13 -13.83 -11.67 2.46
CA ARG A 13 -13.47 -13.03 2.01
C ARG A 13 -14.71 -13.86 1.67
N GLU A 14 -15.79 -13.74 2.42
CA GLU A 14 -17.06 -14.39 2.11
C GLU A 14 -17.62 -13.95 0.76
N GLY A 15 -17.56 -12.66 0.45
CA GLY A 15 -17.98 -12.10 -0.84
C GLY A 15 -17.00 -12.33 -1.98
N SER A 16 -15.72 -12.62 -1.69
CA SER A 16 -14.65 -12.73 -2.69
C SER A 16 -13.72 -13.91 -2.41
N LYS A 17 -14.19 -15.12 -2.71
CA LYS A 17 -13.51 -16.38 -2.36
C LYS A 17 -12.17 -16.60 -3.08
N ASN A 18 -11.98 -16.05 -4.28
CA ASN A 18 -10.88 -16.38 -5.17
C ASN A 18 -9.91 -15.22 -5.47
N LEU A 19 -10.18 -14.01 -4.98
CA LEU A 19 -9.30 -12.88 -5.19
C LEU A 19 -8.24 -12.78 -4.10
N PHE A 20 -7.05 -12.33 -4.47
CA PHE A 20 -6.00 -12.02 -3.50
C PHE A 20 -6.45 -10.86 -2.61
N LEU A 21 -6.51 -11.09 -1.30
CA LEU A 21 -7.00 -10.15 -0.30
C LEU A 21 -5.87 -9.66 0.60
N THR A 22 -5.60 -8.37 0.57
CA THR A 22 -4.65 -7.69 1.45
C THR A 22 -5.39 -6.96 2.57
N ALA A 23 -5.01 -7.21 3.82
CA ALA A 23 -5.59 -6.57 5.01
C ALA A 23 -4.77 -5.35 5.43
N ALA A 24 -5.37 -4.16 5.39
CA ALA A 24 -4.72 -2.93 5.81
C ALA A 24 -4.66 -2.81 7.34
N LEU A 25 -3.46 -2.76 7.90
CA LEU A 25 -3.18 -2.46 9.30
C LEU A 25 -3.13 -0.94 9.49
N VAL A 26 -4.25 -0.35 9.81
CA VAL A 26 -4.42 1.11 9.87
C VAL A 26 -3.58 1.71 11.01
N LEU A 27 -2.85 2.80 10.72
CA LEU A 27 -1.84 3.41 11.61
C LEU A 27 -2.34 3.75 13.01
N ASN A 28 -3.59 4.15 13.16
CA ASN A 28 -4.17 4.58 14.43
C ASN A 28 -4.90 3.48 15.19
N GLU A 29 -4.99 2.28 14.64
CA GLU A 29 -5.64 1.13 15.28
C GLU A 29 -4.59 0.14 15.82
N PHE A 30 -3.50 -0.07 15.08
CA PHE A 30 -2.41 -0.97 15.45
C PHE A 30 -1.20 -0.13 15.86
N VAL A 31 -1.08 0.20 17.15
CA VAL A 31 -0.15 1.24 17.63
C VAL A 31 1.21 0.67 18.02
N THR A 32 1.23 -0.44 18.74
CA THR A 32 2.46 -1.10 19.19
C THR A 32 2.89 -2.21 18.23
N GLU A 33 4.14 -2.66 18.31
CA GLU A 33 4.64 -3.81 17.55
C GLU A 33 3.82 -5.08 17.86
N GLU A 34 3.44 -5.27 19.11
CA GLU A 34 2.58 -6.39 19.50
C GLU A 34 1.19 -6.30 18.88
N ASP A 35 0.56 -5.12 18.84
CA ASP A 35 -0.73 -4.92 18.18
C ASP A 35 -0.64 -5.22 16.69
N ILE A 36 0.44 -4.75 16.05
CA ILE A 36 0.69 -4.96 14.62
C ILE A 36 0.83 -6.45 14.32
N MET A 37 1.64 -7.16 15.10
CA MET A 37 1.87 -8.58 14.93
C MET A 37 0.58 -9.38 15.15
N ARG A 38 -0.15 -9.12 16.26
CA ARG A 38 -1.44 -9.75 16.53
C ARG A 38 -2.46 -9.45 15.43
N GLY A 39 -2.51 -8.21 14.96
CA GLY A 39 -3.40 -7.80 13.87
C GLY A 39 -3.09 -8.49 12.56
N ALA A 40 -1.80 -8.65 12.23
CA ALA A 40 -1.36 -9.36 11.03
C ALA A 40 -1.78 -10.84 11.06
N PHE A 41 -1.43 -11.58 12.12
CA PHE A 41 -1.82 -12.98 12.25
C PHE A 41 -3.34 -13.17 12.30
N LYS A 42 -4.05 -12.26 12.98
CA LYS A 42 -5.52 -12.31 13.02
C LYS A 42 -6.15 -12.07 11.65
N ALA A 43 -5.57 -11.17 10.84
CA ALA A 43 -6.02 -10.94 9.47
C ALA A 43 -5.80 -12.19 8.59
N LEU A 44 -4.64 -12.84 8.69
CA LEU A 44 -4.34 -14.08 7.97
C LEU A 44 -5.27 -15.22 8.41
N GLU A 45 -5.48 -15.40 9.73
CA GLU A 45 -6.43 -16.38 10.27
C GLU A 45 -7.85 -16.16 9.72
N ASN A 46 -8.27 -14.92 9.57
CA ASN A 46 -9.58 -14.55 9.03
C ASN A 46 -9.68 -14.71 7.50
N GLY A 47 -8.58 -15.09 6.82
CA GLY A 47 -8.56 -15.37 5.39
C GLY A 47 -7.95 -14.29 4.50
N ALA A 48 -7.21 -13.32 5.04
CA ALA A 48 -6.36 -12.48 4.22
C ALA A 48 -5.17 -13.28 3.67
N ASP A 49 -4.69 -12.92 2.47
CA ASP A 49 -3.51 -13.52 1.86
C ASP A 49 -2.24 -12.73 2.20
N ALA A 50 -2.39 -11.46 2.60
CA ALA A 50 -1.30 -10.57 2.96
C ALA A 50 -1.79 -9.45 3.88
N VAL A 51 -0.83 -8.70 4.45
CA VAL A 51 -1.14 -7.45 5.16
C VAL A 51 -0.50 -6.25 4.46
N MET A 52 -1.08 -5.08 4.62
CA MET A 52 -0.53 -3.81 4.16
C MET A 52 -0.26 -2.88 5.34
N THR A 53 0.92 -2.27 5.36
CA THR A 53 1.26 -1.29 6.37
C THR A 53 2.06 -0.11 5.80
N PRO A 54 1.70 1.15 6.16
CA PRO A 54 2.48 2.34 5.82
C PRO A 54 3.56 2.66 6.86
N ARG A 55 3.91 1.73 7.74
CA ARG A 55 4.86 1.95 8.83
C ARG A 55 6.32 1.95 8.35
N SER A 56 7.27 2.00 9.30
CA SER A 56 8.70 1.99 9.01
C SER A 56 9.13 0.67 8.38
N MET A 57 10.31 0.68 7.76
CA MET A 57 10.90 -0.54 7.18
C MET A 57 11.20 -1.59 8.25
N ASP A 58 11.54 -1.17 9.48
CA ASP A 58 11.77 -2.09 10.60
C ASP A 58 10.50 -2.90 10.95
N ILE A 59 9.33 -2.28 10.85
CA ILE A 59 8.04 -2.98 11.01
C ILE A 59 7.76 -3.95 9.86
N VAL A 60 8.10 -3.55 8.64
CA VAL A 60 7.99 -4.44 7.47
C VAL A 60 8.89 -5.66 7.64
N GLU A 61 10.14 -5.43 8.00
CA GLU A 61 11.13 -6.49 8.25
C GLU A 61 10.71 -7.41 9.40
N MET A 62 10.21 -6.84 10.50
CA MET A 62 9.66 -7.60 11.63
C MET A 62 8.55 -8.57 11.18
N LEU A 63 7.62 -8.10 10.38
CA LEU A 63 6.52 -8.93 9.85
C LEU A 63 7.02 -9.97 8.84
N ALA A 64 7.92 -9.59 7.94
CA ALA A 64 8.49 -10.48 6.93
C ALA A 64 9.34 -11.59 7.55
N ASN A 65 10.06 -11.32 8.63
CA ASN A 65 10.85 -12.32 9.38
C ASN A 65 9.99 -13.38 10.08
N GLU A 66 8.70 -13.09 10.29
CA GLU A 66 7.71 -14.05 10.80
C GLU A 66 6.84 -14.66 9.67
N ASP A 67 7.35 -14.68 8.45
CA ASP A 67 6.68 -15.21 7.25
C ASP A 67 5.33 -14.57 6.91
N VAL A 68 5.06 -13.35 7.40
CA VAL A 68 3.87 -12.59 7.04
C VAL A 68 4.09 -11.90 5.69
N PRO A 69 3.27 -12.17 4.65
CA PRO A 69 3.39 -11.46 3.38
C PRO A 69 3.02 -9.98 3.55
N VAL A 70 3.98 -9.07 3.34
CA VAL A 70 3.80 -7.63 3.59
C VAL A 70 3.79 -6.82 2.31
N MET A 71 2.78 -5.98 2.18
CA MET A 71 2.70 -4.90 1.21
C MET A 71 3.03 -3.57 1.91
N GLY A 72 3.99 -2.83 1.38
CA GLY A 72 4.30 -1.47 1.86
C GLY A 72 3.37 -0.42 1.26
N HIS A 73 3.50 0.83 1.71
CA HIS A 73 2.77 1.98 1.15
C HIS A 73 3.73 3.16 0.98
N LEU A 74 3.95 3.57 -0.26
CA LEU A 74 4.89 4.61 -0.64
C LEU A 74 4.22 5.68 -1.52
N GLY A 75 4.87 6.84 -1.63
CA GLY A 75 4.30 8.01 -2.26
C GLY A 75 3.53 8.87 -1.25
N LEU A 76 2.31 9.27 -1.60
CA LEU A 76 1.40 9.92 -0.66
C LEU A 76 0.85 8.87 0.31
N VAL A 77 1.16 9.02 1.58
CA VAL A 77 0.50 8.30 2.66
C VAL A 77 -0.40 9.29 3.39
N PRO A 78 -1.74 9.27 3.22
CA PRO A 78 -2.62 10.33 3.71
C PRO A 78 -2.46 10.64 5.20
N ARG A 79 -2.30 9.61 6.03
CA ARG A 79 -2.07 9.76 7.48
C ARG A 79 -0.72 10.39 7.86
N LYS A 80 0.22 10.45 6.90
CA LYS A 80 1.54 11.09 7.04
C LYS A 80 1.63 12.41 6.28
N SER A 81 0.55 12.92 5.72
CA SER A 81 0.54 14.11 4.86
C SER A 81 1.12 15.36 5.53
N THR A 82 0.97 15.50 6.84
CA THR A 82 1.58 16.59 7.62
C THR A 82 3.10 16.69 7.43
N TRP A 83 3.79 15.54 7.30
CA TRP A 83 5.24 15.50 7.12
C TRP A 83 5.72 15.98 5.74
N ILE A 84 4.82 16.00 4.75
CA ILE A 84 5.12 16.40 3.37
C ILE A 84 4.42 17.69 2.95
N GLY A 85 3.82 18.41 3.91
CA GLY A 85 3.15 19.69 3.67
C GLY A 85 1.75 19.58 3.06
N GLY A 86 1.03 18.48 3.30
CA GLY A 86 -0.35 18.28 2.89
C GLY A 86 -0.55 17.11 1.90
N LEU A 87 -1.78 16.99 1.40
CA LEU A 87 -2.13 15.98 0.38
C LEU A 87 -1.62 16.42 -0.99
N ARG A 88 -0.50 15.88 -1.42
CA ARG A 88 0.14 16.21 -2.70
C ARG A 88 0.87 15.02 -3.30
N ALA A 89 1.17 15.09 -4.59
CA ALA A 89 2.04 14.12 -5.23
C ALA A 89 3.46 14.17 -4.63
N VAL A 90 4.06 13.00 -4.46
CA VAL A 90 5.42 12.78 -3.94
C VAL A 90 6.33 12.33 -5.08
N GLY A 91 7.52 12.91 -5.18
CA GLY A 91 8.47 12.63 -6.28
C GLY A 91 8.43 13.66 -7.41
N LYS A 92 7.96 14.89 -7.15
CA LYS A 92 7.89 15.96 -8.18
C LYS A 92 9.24 16.58 -8.51
N THR A 93 10.20 16.57 -7.61
CA THR A 93 11.57 17.04 -7.84
C THR A 93 12.51 15.84 -8.02
N ALA A 94 13.70 16.08 -8.57
CA ALA A 94 14.71 15.04 -8.72
C ALA A 94 15.12 14.42 -7.38
N ASP A 95 15.29 15.25 -6.35
CA ASP A 95 15.64 14.80 -5.02
C ASP A 95 14.53 13.95 -4.40
N GLU A 96 13.25 14.40 -4.47
CA GLU A 96 12.11 13.61 -4.00
C GLU A 96 11.97 12.27 -4.75
N ALA A 97 12.21 12.27 -6.06
CA ALA A 97 12.14 11.06 -6.88
C ALA A 97 13.25 10.07 -6.50
N TYR A 98 14.47 10.57 -6.25
CA TYR A 98 15.59 9.76 -5.81
C TYR A 98 15.36 9.19 -4.40
N ASP A 99 14.92 10.02 -3.46
CA ASP A 99 14.57 9.57 -2.10
C ASP A 99 13.47 8.50 -2.12
N LEU A 100 12.48 8.68 -2.99
CA LEU A 100 11.41 7.70 -3.17
C LEU A 100 11.95 6.37 -3.72
N PHE A 101 12.84 6.42 -4.72
CA PHE A 101 13.51 5.23 -5.24
C PHE A 101 14.30 4.50 -4.14
N GLN A 102 15.04 5.23 -3.30
CA GLN A 102 15.75 4.62 -2.16
C GLN A 102 14.78 3.95 -1.16
N LYS A 103 13.59 4.54 -0.96
CA LYS A 103 12.56 3.92 -0.12
C LYS A 103 12.02 2.64 -0.73
N PHE A 104 11.85 2.56 -2.06
CA PHE A 104 11.49 1.31 -2.74
C PHE A 104 12.54 0.22 -2.53
N LYS A 105 13.82 0.55 -2.68
CA LYS A 105 14.91 -0.41 -2.42
C LYS A 105 14.92 -0.90 -0.97
N ARG A 106 14.79 0.01 -0.02
CA ARG A 106 14.70 -0.36 1.41
C ARG A 106 13.47 -1.20 1.73
N LEU A 107 12.35 -0.95 1.06
CA LEU A 107 11.14 -1.74 1.23
C LEU A 107 11.31 -3.17 0.69
N GLU A 108 11.96 -3.30 -0.47
CA GLU A 108 12.36 -4.58 -1.05
C GLU A 108 13.32 -5.34 -0.15
N ASP A 109 14.36 -4.67 0.36
CA ASP A 109 15.35 -5.24 1.28
C ASP A 109 14.73 -5.68 2.62
N ALA A 110 13.69 -4.99 3.10
CA ALA A 110 12.91 -5.36 4.28
C ALA A 110 11.97 -6.56 4.06
N GLY A 111 11.94 -7.14 2.88
CA GLY A 111 11.18 -8.36 2.58
C GLY A 111 9.73 -8.14 2.13
N ALA A 112 9.32 -6.91 1.80
CA ALA A 112 8.00 -6.68 1.22
C ALA A 112 7.89 -7.32 -0.18
N PHE A 113 6.76 -7.99 -0.46
CA PHE A 113 6.49 -8.53 -1.79
C PHE A 113 5.84 -7.51 -2.75
N SER A 114 5.25 -6.44 -2.20
CA SER A 114 4.47 -5.46 -2.95
C SER A 114 4.51 -4.08 -2.30
N ALA A 115 4.17 -3.03 -3.08
CA ALA A 115 3.96 -1.68 -2.60
C ALA A 115 2.72 -1.03 -3.21
N GLU A 116 1.86 -0.44 -2.37
CA GLU A 116 0.91 0.56 -2.81
C GLU A 116 1.66 1.85 -3.14
N CYS A 117 1.48 2.32 -4.36
CA CYS A 117 2.16 3.48 -4.95
C CYS A 117 1.13 4.59 -5.13
N GLU A 118 0.99 5.48 -4.13
CA GLU A 118 -0.06 6.48 -4.14
C GLU A 118 0.45 7.84 -4.60
N VAL A 119 -0.20 8.40 -5.63
CA VAL A 119 0.00 9.75 -6.16
C VAL A 119 1.48 10.09 -6.39
N ILE A 120 2.17 9.22 -7.12
CA ILE A 120 3.54 9.43 -7.62
C ILE A 120 3.43 9.91 -9.09
N PRO A 121 4.23 10.90 -9.54
CA PRO A 121 4.26 11.27 -10.95
C PRO A 121 4.52 10.07 -11.86
N GLU A 122 3.73 9.93 -12.94
CA GLU A 122 3.76 8.74 -13.82
C GLU A 122 5.16 8.43 -14.37
N ASN A 123 5.91 9.46 -14.77
CA ASN A 123 7.27 9.29 -15.27
C ASN A 123 8.22 8.73 -14.20
N VAL A 124 8.08 9.16 -12.95
CA VAL A 124 8.87 8.66 -11.81
C VAL A 124 8.48 7.23 -11.49
N MET A 125 7.18 6.94 -11.42
CA MET A 125 6.68 5.59 -11.17
C MET A 125 7.13 4.60 -12.26
N SER A 126 7.07 5.01 -13.53
CA SER A 126 7.54 4.21 -14.66
C SER A 126 9.03 3.83 -14.55
N GLU A 127 9.86 4.72 -14.05
CA GLU A 127 11.29 4.44 -13.86
C GLU A 127 11.55 3.57 -12.61
N ILE A 128 10.77 3.73 -11.57
CA ILE A 128 10.83 2.89 -10.37
C ILE A 128 10.41 1.45 -10.69
N SER A 129 9.27 1.26 -11.37
CA SER A 129 8.75 -0.07 -11.73
C SER A 129 9.74 -0.91 -12.54
N LYS A 130 10.57 -0.28 -13.35
CA LYS A 130 11.63 -0.98 -14.13
C LYS A 130 12.83 -1.43 -13.28
N ARG A 131 12.95 -0.95 -12.03
CA ARG A 131 14.14 -1.09 -11.18
C ARG A 131 13.87 -1.71 -9.83
N THR A 132 12.65 -2.14 -9.58
CA THR A 132 12.25 -2.90 -8.39
C THR A 132 11.73 -4.27 -8.80
N ASN A 133 11.86 -5.26 -7.92
CA ASN A 133 11.33 -6.60 -8.12
C ASN A 133 10.01 -6.85 -7.36
N ILE A 134 9.59 -5.91 -6.51
CA ILE A 134 8.31 -6.04 -5.81
C ILE A 134 7.14 -5.61 -6.71
N VAL A 135 5.99 -6.23 -6.52
CA VAL A 135 4.77 -5.90 -7.26
C VAL A 135 4.31 -4.49 -6.93
N THR A 136 4.18 -3.64 -7.94
CA THR A 136 3.76 -2.25 -7.80
C THR A 136 2.26 -2.11 -8.04
N VAL A 137 1.54 -1.49 -7.09
CA VAL A 137 0.09 -1.27 -7.13
C VAL A 137 -0.18 0.23 -7.20
N SER A 138 -0.58 0.73 -8.37
CA SER A 138 -0.78 2.16 -8.62
C SER A 138 -2.13 2.66 -8.11
N LEU A 139 -2.11 3.61 -7.19
CA LEU A 139 -3.24 4.46 -6.85
C LEU A 139 -2.92 5.90 -7.27
N GLY A 140 -3.33 6.27 -8.47
CA GLY A 140 -3.05 7.60 -9.04
C GLY A 140 -1.59 7.85 -9.42
N SER A 141 -0.80 6.80 -9.69
CA SER A 141 0.63 6.87 -10.05
C SER A 141 0.92 6.51 -11.51
N GLY A 142 -0.11 6.55 -12.37
CA GLY A 142 -0.01 6.24 -13.79
C GLY A 142 -0.18 4.75 -14.08
N LYS A 143 -0.11 4.40 -15.36
CA LYS A 143 -0.47 3.07 -15.91
C LYS A 143 0.69 2.07 -15.97
N ASN A 144 1.91 2.47 -15.60
CA ASN A 144 3.12 1.66 -15.78
C ASN A 144 3.49 0.86 -14.52
N ALA A 145 2.60 0.75 -13.55
CA ALA A 145 2.69 -0.20 -12.45
C ALA A 145 2.10 -1.56 -12.85
N ASP A 146 2.39 -2.61 -12.08
CA ASP A 146 1.93 -3.96 -12.37
C ASP A 146 0.41 -4.11 -12.18
N VAL A 147 -0.16 -3.35 -11.22
CA VAL A 147 -1.59 -3.38 -10.88
C VAL A 147 -2.13 -1.97 -10.78
N MET A 148 -3.32 -1.74 -11.33
CA MET A 148 -4.10 -0.51 -11.10
C MET A 148 -5.07 -0.73 -9.94
N TYR A 149 -5.12 0.23 -9.02
CA TYR A 149 -6.00 0.23 -7.86
C TYR A 149 -6.94 1.44 -7.88
N LEU A 150 -8.21 1.20 -7.66
CA LEU A 150 -9.25 2.22 -7.52
C LEU A 150 -10.17 1.87 -6.35
N PHE A 151 -10.74 2.88 -5.72
CA PHE A 151 -11.76 2.67 -4.68
C PHE A 151 -13.08 2.22 -5.29
N MET A 152 -13.79 1.34 -4.59
CA MET A 152 -15.08 0.82 -5.03
C MET A 152 -16.11 1.95 -5.23
N GLU A 153 -16.13 2.91 -4.32
CA GLU A 153 -17.02 4.07 -4.35
C GLU A 153 -16.82 4.91 -5.61
N ASP A 154 -15.58 5.04 -6.08
CA ASP A 154 -15.28 5.74 -7.34
C ASP A 154 -15.74 4.93 -8.55
N ILE A 155 -15.50 3.61 -8.55
CA ILE A 155 -15.87 2.71 -9.66
C ILE A 155 -17.40 2.62 -9.79
N CYS A 156 -18.12 2.54 -8.67
CA CYS A 156 -19.58 2.44 -8.65
C CYS A 156 -20.29 3.79 -8.85
N GLY A 157 -19.54 4.91 -8.83
CA GLY A 157 -20.10 6.24 -8.99
C GLY A 157 -20.76 6.82 -7.72
N ASP A 158 -20.43 6.26 -6.55
CA ASP A 158 -20.95 6.74 -5.26
C ASP A 158 -20.23 8.01 -4.81
N THR A 159 -19.01 8.28 -5.32
CA THR A 159 -18.28 9.52 -5.05
C THR A 159 -18.73 10.62 -5.99
N GLU A 160 -19.39 11.64 -5.46
CA GLU A 160 -19.89 12.79 -6.26
C GLU A 160 -18.77 13.53 -7.01
N ASN A 161 -17.62 13.70 -6.38
CA ASN A 161 -16.45 14.37 -6.95
C ASN A 161 -15.21 13.45 -6.85
N PRO A 162 -15.09 12.41 -7.69
CA PRO A 162 -13.99 11.47 -7.62
C PRO A 162 -12.65 12.13 -7.96
N PRO A 163 -11.54 11.65 -7.41
CA PRO A 163 -10.21 12.15 -7.69
C PRO A 163 -9.86 11.99 -9.19
N ARG A 164 -8.89 12.77 -9.67
CA ARG A 164 -8.53 12.81 -11.10
C ARG A 164 -8.17 11.45 -11.69
N HIS A 165 -7.56 10.58 -10.90
CA HIS A 165 -7.15 9.24 -11.34
C HIS A 165 -8.30 8.23 -11.44
N SER A 166 -9.49 8.61 -10.94
CA SER A 166 -10.71 7.80 -11.02
C SER A 166 -11.72 8.33 -12.06
N LYS A 167 -11.32 9.32 -12.88
CA LYS A 167 -12.17 9.92 -13.93
C LYS A 167 -11.90 9.31 -15.28
#